data_d28361c4dd6ea3419bd3e5b576a34574
#
_entry.id   d28361c4dd6ea3419bd3e5b576a34574
#
_cell.length_a   1.000
_cell.length_b   1.000
_cell.length_c   1.000
_cell.angle_alpha   90.00
_cell.angle_beta   90.00
_cell.angle_gamma   90.00
#
_symmetry.space_group_name_H-M   'P 1'
#
loop_
_entity.id
_entity.type
_entity.pdbx_description
1 polymer ?
#
loop_
_entity_poly.entity_id
_entity_poly.type
_entity_poly.pdbx_seq_one_letter_code
_entity_poly.pdbx_strand_id
1 'polypeptide(L)'
;MYLSIRANHQLNTIIVDFEVGLRTYVAKTLLSSFRTDVDFHTHLKNLTATPTCSSVIFSHRFDAKIKDMLRNFASYYKALKDCHQSFFTKTYNNDVPYVSTIIDLICIFYNPYFSSSDISKGYTPHQLFERLQIFVDIRNKLAHPASSRISNEDARTVLTFIEGALRNISDDVFWYVKKEDIKNNIVSFLNTATNDILPINNFNEISVSHKQLVCREAEIAQLNEMLFGRVGYAHYRRSRSMVIYGYGGLGKTALVIELINEIIKNIIDSNNDVGLEYILFLSAKQEQLSTTQTTGEYKINNINKQFSSYSELIDALKSYLQINDIQDISKYKRGIIILDNIETLSDDDKAKLMAFIKTLPDSCQIILTSREEEEVDSKLHLQGFEEIENGRSFIKHYIESYQLDIDYTQELDELITASKGNTLILVLSLMRLHEGGSLAEILAELNSTSSATVAIVADFMYKNTFDREIKGLTSKGYDAKKYYRQLHITKNLSIYIP
;
A
#
# COMPACT_ATOMS: atom_id res chain seq x y z
N MET A 1 -16.11 3.48 -5.54
CA MET A 1 -15.46 3.81 -6.84
C MET A 1 -15.77 2.74 -7.87
N TYR A 2 -15.87 3.09 -9.14
CA TYR A 2 -16.18 2.15 -10.22
C TYR A 2 -14.93 1.82 -11.02
N LEU A 3 -14.92 0.62 -11.63
CA LEU A 3 -13.81 0.16 -12.44
C LEU A 3 -13.61 1.05 -13.68
N SER A 4 -12.34 1.24 -14.08
CA SER A 4 -11.99 1.83 -15.37
C SER A 4 -12.41 0.92 -16.56
N ILE A 5 -12.43 1.47 -17.76
CA ILE A 5 -12.73 0.70 -18.98
C ILE A 5 -11.72 -0.46 -19.15
N ARG A 6 -10.44 -0.21 -18.85
CA ARG A 6 -9.38 -1.22 -18.94
C ARG A 6 -9.58 -2.35 -17.93
N ALA A 7 -9.86 -1.98 -16.66
CA ALA A 7 -10.14 -2.96 -15.60
C ALA A 7 -11.40 -3.77 -15.91
N ASN A 8 -12.48 -3.14 -16.43
CA ASN A 8 -13.67 -3.86 -16.89
C ASN A 8 -13.36 -4.89 -17.97
N HIS A 9 -12.51 -4.56 -18.94
CA HIS A 9 -12.12 -5.50 -19.99
C HIS A 9 -11.34 -6.70 -19.43
N GLN A 10 -10.40 -6.48 -18.53
CA GLN A 10 -9.66 -7.55 -17.85
C GLN A 10 -10.58 -8.44 -17.00
N LEU A 11 -11.49 -7.81 -16.22
CA LEU A 11 -12.47 -8.54 -15.42
C LEU A 11 -13.38 -9.41 -16.32
N ASN A 12 -13.82 -8.91 -17.48
CA ASN A 12 -14.64 -9.65 -18.41
C ASN A 12 -13.94 -10.94 -18.89
N THR A 13 -12.65 -10.87 -19.20
CA THR A 13 -11.86 -12.05 -19.59
C THR A 13 -11.88 -13.10 -18.47
N ILE A 14 -11.62 -12.70 -17.23
CA ILE A 14 -11.62 -13.61 -16.06
C ILE A 14 -13.00 -14.26 -15.88
N ILE A 15 -14.07 -13.46 -15.94
CA ILE A 15 -15.45 -13.92 -15.74
C ILE A 15 -15.86 -14.92 -16.82
N VAL A 16 -15.55 -14.64 -18.09
CA VAL A 16 -15.89 -15.52 -19.22
C VAL A 16 -15.13 -16.85 -19.12
N ASP A 17 -13.85 -16.79 -18.85
CA ASP A 17 -13.01 -18.00 -18.72
C ASP A 17 -13.47 -18.87 -17.55
N PHE A 18 -13.81 -18.28 -16.42
CA PHE A 18 -14.33 -19.01 -15.27
C PHE A 18 -15.76 -19.55 -15.55
N GLU A 19 -16.63 -18.79 -16.23
CA GLU A 19 -17.99 -19.23 -16.61
C GLU A 19 -17.98 -20.52 -17.43
N VAL A 20 -17.06 -20.66 -18.39
CA VAL A 20 -16.90 -21.87 -19.20
C VAL A 20 -16.55 -23.05 -18.31
N GLY A 21 -15.58 -22.92 -17.41
CA GLY A 21 -15.23 -23.98 -16.47
C GLY A 21 -16.39 -24.35 -15.53
N LEU A 22 -17.10 -23.34 -15.00
CA LEU A 22 -18.26 -23.57 -14.13
C LEU A 22 -19.37 -24.33 -14.81
N ARG A 23 -19.71 -24.02 -16.06
CA ARG A 23 -20.72 -24.75 -16.87
C ARG A 23 -20.35 -26.22 -17.00
N THR A 24 -19.10 -26.49 -17.36
CA THR A 24 -18.60 -27.85 -17.53
C THR A 24 -18.59 -28.61 -16.19
N TYR A 25 -18.19 -27.95 -15.10
CA TYR A 25 -18.21 -28.53 -13.76
C TYR A 25 -19.62 -28.97 -13.34
N VAL A 26 -20.63 -28.10 -13.50
CA VAL A 26 -22.01 -28.37 -13.15
C VAL A 26 -22.57 -29.50 -14.03
N ALA A 27 -22.34 -29.46 -15.34
CA ALA A 27 -22.77 -30.50 -16.27
C ALA A 27 -22.14 -31.83 -15.92
N LYS A 28 -20.84 -31.91 -15.66
CA LYS A 28 -20.15 -33.14 -15.27
C LYS A 28 -20.70 -33.70 -13.96
N THR A 29 -20.92 -32.87 -12.96
CA THR A 29 -21.46 -33.27 -11.66
C THR A 29 -22.86 -33.86 -11.79
N LEU A 30 -23.75 -33.17 -12.49
CA LEU A 30 -25.14 -33.65 -12.64
C LEU A 30 -25.25 -34.87 -13.56
N LEU A 31 -24.57 -34.91 -14.71
CA LEU A 31 -24.62 -36.05 -15.65
C LEU A 31 -23.93 -37.31 -15.12
N SER A 32 -23.06 -37.20 -14.12
CA SER A 32 -22.54 -38.37 -13.39
C SER A 32 -23.67 -39.11 -12.63
N SER A 33 -24.71 -38.39 -12.23
CA SER A 33 -25.83 -38.88 -11.44
C SER A 33 -27.08 -39.18 -12.27
N PHE A 34 -27.25 -38.50 -13.41
CA PHE A 34 -28.39 -38.69 -14.30
C PHE A 34 -27.95 -39.28 -15.64
N ARG A 35 -28.28 -40.54 -15.87
CA ARG A 35 -27.92 -41.23 -17.13
C ARG A 35 -28.89 -40.92 -18.28
N THR A 36 -30.13 -40.58 -17.93
CA THR A 36 -31.20 -40.30 -18.90
C THR A 36 -31.97 -39.04 -18.50
N ASP A 37 -32.71 -38.45 -19.45
CA ASP A 37 -33.63 -37.35 -19.20
C ASP A 37 -34.79 -37.75 -18.27
N VAL A 38 -35.16 -39.02 -18.26
CA VAL A 38 -36.15 -39.60 -17.35
C VAL A 38 -35.63 -39.62 -15.91
N ASP A 39 -34.35 -39.97 -15.71
CA ASP A 39 -33.71 -39.92 -14.38
C ASP A 39 -33.69 -38.48 -13.85
N PHE A 40 -33.31 -37.54 -14.69
CA PHE A 40 -33.30 -36.09 -14.35
C PHE A 40 -34.71 -35.61 -13.97
N HIS A 41 -35.74 -35.99 -14.77
CA HIS A 41 -37.13 -35.67 -14.50
C HIS A 41 -37.64 -36.26 -13.18
N THR A 42 -37.30 -37.53 -12.91
CA THR A 42 -37.67 -38.21 -11.66
C THR A 42 -37.07 -37.54 -10.44
N HIS A 43 -35.78 -37.14 -10.53
CA HIS A 43 -35.13 -36.41 -9.48
C HIS A 43 -35.76 -35.04 -9.25
N LEU A 44 -36.07 -34.27 -10.30
CA LEU A 44 -36.81 -33.00 -10.19
C LEU A 44 -38.17 -33.18 -9.50
N LYS A 45 -38.91 -34.24 -9.80
CA LYS A 45 -40.18 -34.54 -9.11
C LYS A 45 -40.00 -34.84 -7.64
N ASN A 46 -38.96 -35.56 -7.27
CA ASN A 46 -38.66 -35.89 -5.88
C ASN A 46 -38.26 -34.67 -5.07
N LEU A 47 -37.59 -33.67 -5.68
CA LEU A 47 -37.26 -32.41 -5.04
C LEU A 47 -38.51 -31.58 -4.69
N THR A 48 -39.57 -31.65 -5.49
CA THR A 48 -40.85 -30.99 -5.17
C THR A 48 -41.68 -31.75 -4.11
N ALA A 49 -41.43 -33.05 -3.91
CA ALA A 49 -42.11 -33.89 -2.93
C ALA A 49 -41.47 -33.80 -1.51
N THR A 50 -40.19 -33.56 -1.43
CA THR A 50 -39.46 -33.41 -0.17
C THR A 50 -38.78 -32.03 -0.11
N PRO A 51 -39.28 -31.09 0.76
CA PRO A 51 -38.63 -29.81 0.91
C PRO A 51 -37.17 -29.99 1.35
N THR A 52 -36.23 -29.69 0.48
CA THR A 52 -34.81 -29.69 0.82
C THR A 52 -34.43 -28.35 1.51
N CYS A 53 -33.32 -28.29 2.22
CA CYS A 53 -32.84 -27.03 2.79
C CYS A 53 -32.76 -25.89 1.77
N SER A 54 -32.55 -26.22 0.50
CA SER A 54 -32.54 -25.26 -0.60
C SER A 54 -33.91 -24.61 -0.81
N SER A 55 -35.02 -25.34 -0.66
CA SER A 55 -36.38 -24.80 -0.82
C SER A 55 -36.76 -23.85 0.31
N VAL A 56 -36.27 -24.05 1.52
CA VAL A 56 -36.54 -23.16 2.65
C VAL A 56 -35.80 -21.80 2.51
N ILE A 57 -34.58 -21.82 2.01
CA ILE A 57 -33.77 -20.61 1.81
C ILE A 57 -34.22 -19.80 0.58
N PHE A 58 -34.80 -20.46 -0.43
CA PHE A 58 -35.04 -19.89 -1.77
C PHE A 58 -36.49 -20.04 -2.27
N SER A 59 -37.46 -20.25 -1.39
CA SER A 59 -38.78 -20.79 -1.65
C SER A 59 -39.57 -20.22 -2.84
N HIS A 60 -39.54 -18.91 -3.06
CA HIS A 60 -40.41 -18.29 -4.09
C HIS A 60 -39.82 -18.30 -5.52
N ARG A 61 -38.51 -18.16 -5.65
CA ARG A 61 -37.84 -18.13 -6.96
C ARG A 61 -37.73 -19.54 -7.57
N PHE A 62 -37.41 -20.52 -6.73
CA PHE A 62 -37.14 -21.88 -7.20
C PHE A 62 -38.38 -22.67 -7.54
N ASP A 63 -39.53 -22.46 -6.90
CA ASP A 63 -40.77 -23.12 -7.26
C ASP A 63 -41.19 -22.88 -8.74
N ALA A 64 -41.05 -21.64 -9.19
CA ALA A 64 -41.32 -21.30 -10.60
C ALA A 64 -40.29 -21.94 -11.54
N LYS A 65 -39.00 -21.96 -11.15
CA LYS A 65 -37.94 -22.54 -11.96
C LYS A 65 -38.00 -24.05 -12.02
N ILE A 66 -38.27 -24.72 -10.91
CA ILE A 66 -38.51 -26.18 -10.87
C ILE A 66 -39.70 -26.57 -11.75
N LYS A 67 -40.82 -25.81 -11.69
CA LYS A 67 -41.98 -26.03 -12.56
C LYS A 67 -41.63 -25.90 -14.04
N ASP A 68 -40.81 -24.89 -14.39
CA ASP A 68 -40.33 -24.73 -15.76
C ASP A 68 -39.42 -25.87 -16.18
N MET A 69 -38.48 -26.28 -15.35
CA MET A 69 -37.59 -27.42 -15.59
C MET A 69 -38.37 -28.73 -15.73
N LEU A 70 -39.42 -28.95 -14.93
CA LEU A 70 -40.29 -30.14 -15.05
C LEU A 70 -41.05 -30.16 -16.37
N ARG A 71 -41.47 -29.03 -16.89
CA ARG A 71 -42.15 -28.95 -18.19
C ARG A 71 -41.19 -29.16 -19.37
N ASN A 72 -39.97 -28.67 -19.23
CA ASN A 72 -38.96 -28.63 -20.29
C ASN A 72 -37.75 -29.53 -20.02
N PHE A 73 -37.90 -30.57 -19.20
CA PHE A 73 -36.80 -31.41 -18.68
C PHE A 73 -35.86 -31.95 -19.76
N ALA A 74 -36.40 -32.38 -20.89
CA ALA A 74 -35.60 -32.90 -21.99
C ALA A 74 -34.69 -31.85 -22.61
N SER A 75 -35.16 -30.58 -22.69
CA SER A 75 -34.36 -29.46 -23.19
C SER A 75 -33.24 -29.10 -22.21
N TYR A 76 -33.52 -29.04 -20.90
CA TYR A 76 -32.50 -28.80 -19.87
C TYR A 76 -31.45 -29.90 -19.83
N TYR A 77 -31.88 -31.17 -19.92
CA TYR A 77 -30.96 -32.31 -19.95
C TYR A 77 -30.09 -32.31 -21.22
N LYS A 78 -30.68 -32.00 -22.38
CA LYS A 78 -29.92 -31.80 -23.62
C LYS A 78 -28.87 -30.66 -23.45
N ALA A 79 -29.26 -29.54 -22.89
CA ALA A 79 -28.35 -28.42 -22.68
C ALA A 79 -27.17 -28.79 -21.74
N LEU A 80 -27.40 -29.61 -20.70
CA LEU A 80 -26.32 -30.15 -19.87
C LEU A 80 -25.39 -31.05 -20.66
N LYS A 81 -25.95 -31.95 -21.54
CA LYS A 81 -25.14 -32.77 -22.43
C LYS A 81 -24.29 -31.93 -23.38
N ASP A 82 -24.85 -30.89 -23.94
CA ASP A 82 -24.15 -30.01 -24.87
C ASP A 82 -22.99 -29.28 -24.16
N CYS A 83 -23.15 -28.82 -22.91
CA CYS A 83 -22.06 -28.30 -22.08
C CYS A 83 -20.96 -29.35 -21.87
N HIS A 84 -21.33 -30.60 -21.56
CA HIS A 84 -20.38 -31.68 -21.33
C HIS A 84 -19.66 -32.10 -22.61
N GLN A 85 -20.38 -32.15 -23.73
CA GLN A 85 -19.80 -32.48 -25.05
C GLN A 85 -18.85 -31.38 -25.52
N SER A 86 -19.16 -30.09 -25.28
CA SER A 86 -18.29 -28.97 -25.58
C SER A 86 -16.95 -29.10 -24.86
N PHE A 87 -16.95 -29.63 -23.65
CA PHE A 87 -15.71 -29.94 -22.91
C PHE A 87 -14.84 -30.98 -23.68
N PHE A 88 -15.40 -32.05 -24.19
CA PHE A 88 -14.62 -33.05 -24.90
C PHE A 88 -14.24 -32.66 -26.32
N THR A 89 -15.10 -31.96 -27.04
CA THR A 89 -14.87 -31.55 -28.43
C THR A 89 -14.07 -30.26 -28.54
N LYS A 90 -13.87 -29.53 -27.41
CA LYS A 90 -13.24 -28.21 -27.35
C LYS A 90 -13.91 -27.19 -28.29
N THR A 91 -15.20 -27.30 -28.48
CA THR A 91 -16.02 -26.42 -29.31
C THR A 91 -17.06 -25.72 -28.45
N TYR A 92 -17.26 -24.42 -28.69
CA TYR A 92 -18.33 -23.69 -28.03
C TYR A 92 -19.65 -23.94 -28.74
N ASN A 93 -20.67 -24.38 -28.00
CA ASN A 93 -22.00 -24.62 -28.54
C ASN A 93 -22.95 -23.49 -28.10
N ASN A 94 -23.67 -22.92 -29.07
CA ASN A 94 -24.59 -21.80 -28.82
C ASN A 94 -25.83 -22.19 -28.00
N ASP A 95 -26.13 -23.49 -27.87
CA ASP A 95 -27.30 -24.03 -27.15
C ASP A 95 -27.03 -24.27 -25.66
N VAL A 96 -25.90 -23.83 -25.13
CA VAL A 96 -25.59 -23.97 -23.69
C VAL A 96 -26.51 -23.12 -22.82
N PRO A 97 -26.88 -23.59 -21.61
CA PRO A 97 -27.73 -22.82 -20.71
C PRO A 97 -27.14 -21.48 -20.31
N TYR A 98 -27.99 -20.50 -20.14
CA TYR A 98 -27.55 -19.21 -19.58
C TYR A 98 -26.87 -19.40 -18.21
N VAL A 99 -25.94 -18.52 -17.86
CA VAL A 99 -25.22 -18.58 -16.57
C VAL A 99 -26.19 -18.56 -15.37
N SER A 100 -27.27 -17.79 -15.44
CA SER A 100 -28.33 -17.78 -14.43
C SER A 100 -28.98 -19.14 -14.24
N THR A 101 -29.19 -19.91 -15.33
CA THR A 101 -29.70 -21.28 -15.28
C THR A 101 -28.70 -22.23 -14.61
N ILE A 102 -27.41 -22.10 -14.89
CA ILE A 102 -26.36 -22.89 -14.24
C ILE A 102 -26.37 -22.70 -12.73
N ILE A 103 -26.51 -21.43 -12.28
CA ILE A 103 -26.61 -21.10 -10.86
C ILE A 103 -27.91 -21.63 -10.23
N ASP A 104 -29.04 -21.52 -10.94
CA ASP A 104 -30.29 -22.12 -10.49
C ASP A 104 -30.14 -23.63 -10.31
N LEU A 105 -29.45 -24.34 -11.20
CA LEU A 105 -29.15 -25.77 -11.07
C LEU A 105 -28.27 -26.06 -9.84
N ILE A 106 -27.22 -25.29 -9.57
CA ILE A 106 -26.40 -25.45 -8.36
C ILE A 106 -27.28 -25.31 -7.10
N CYS A 107 -28.15 -24.33 -7.06
CA CYS A 107 -29.00 -24.08 -5.91
C CYS A 107 -30.11 -25.14 -5.74
N ILE A 108 -30.78 -25.52 -6.82
CA ILE A 108 -31.86 -26.53 -6.80
C ILE A 108 -31.30 -27.89 -6.39
N PHE A 109 -30.16 -28.30 -6.91
CA PHE A 109 -29.49 -29.55 -6.63
C PHE A 109 -28.43 -29.45 -5.52
N TYR A 110 -28.49 -28.41 -4.68
CA TYR A 110 -27.47 -28.15 -3.67
C TYR A 110 -27.26 -29.35 -2.73
N ASN A 111 -28.28 -29.76 -1.99
CA ASN A 111 -28.12 -30.80 -0.98
C ASN A 111 -27.63 -32.14 -1.51
N PRO A 112 -28.21 -32.71 -2.60
CA PRO A 112 -27.75 -34.03 -3.06
C PRO A 112 -26.39 -34.00 -3.77
N TYR A 113 -25.97 -32.85 -4.40
CA TYR A 113 -24.81 -32.87 -5.29
C TYR A 113 -23.78 -31.78 -5.07
N PHE A 114 -24.16 -30.65 -4.48
CA PHE A 114 -23.24 -29.49 -4.33
C PHE A 114 -22.91 -29.11 -2.89
N SER A 115 -23.61 -29.64 -1.88
CA SER A 115 -23.35 -29.28 -0.48
C SER A 115 -21.96 -29.62 0.03
N SER A 116 -21.38 -30.71 -0.47
CA SER A 116 -20.00 -31.13 -0.18
C SER A 116 -19.07 -31.01 -1.40
N SER A 117 -19.49 -30.27 -2.42
CA SER A 117 -18.73 -30.11 -3.65
C SER A 117 -17.61 -29.09 -3.49
N ASP A 118 -16.67 -29.10 -4.44
CA ASP A 118 -15.52 -28.21 -4.46
C ASP A 118 -15.90 -26.72 -4.48
N ILE A 119 -17.02 -26.36 -5.14
CA ILE A 119 -17.49 -24.98 -5.24
C ILE A 119 -18.10 -24.48 -3.92
N SER A 120 -18.62 -25.38 -3.08
CA SER A 120 -19.31 -25.05 -1.82
C SER A 120 -18.35 -25.02 -0.63
N LYS A 121 -17.14 -25.52 -0.81
CA LYS A 121 -16.17 -25.67 0.26
C LYS A 121 -15.80 -24.34 0.89
N GLY A 122 -16.06 -24.20 2.18
CA GLY A 122 -15.78 -22.97 2.94
C GLY A 122 -16.93 -21.97 2.97
N TYR A 123 -18.08 -22.28 2.36
CA TYR A 123 -19.27 -21.43 2.36
C TYR A 123 -20.47 -22.12 3.00
N THR A 124 -21.27 -21.36 3.75
CA THR A 124 -22.64 -21.76 4.07
C THR A 124 -23.49 -21.68 2.78
N PRO A 125 -24.65 -22.37 2.70
CA PRO A 125 -25.54 -22.30 1.53
C PRO A 125 -25.92 -20.85 1.16
N HIS A 126 -26.18 -20.02 2.17
CA HIS A 126 -26.54 -18.61 1.97
C HIS A 126 -25.37 -17.79 1.40
N GLN A 127 -24.18 -17.94 1.96
CA GLN A 127 -22.98 -17.25 1.47
C GLN A 127 -22.65 -17.66 0.02
N LEU A 128 -22.74 -18.97 -0.30
CA LEU A 128 -22.52 -19.43 -1.67
C LEU A 128 -23.51 -18.78 -2.64
N PHE A 129 -24.80 -18.76 -2.28
CA PHE A 129 -25.83 -18.14 -3.11
C PHE A 129 -25.58 -16.65 -3.36
N GLU A 130 -25.24 -15.90 -2.32
CA GLU A 130 -24.89 -14.47 -2.45
C GLU A 130 -23.71 -14.27 -3.43
N ARG A 131 -22.65 -15.07 -3.31
CA ARG A 131 -21.48 -15.00 -4.20
C ARG A 131 -21.85 -15.33 -5.65
N LEU A 132 -22.68 -16.35 -5.86
CA LEU A 132 -23.17 -16.72 -7.17
C LEU A 132 -24.09 -15.63 -7.78
N GLN A 133 -24.89 -14.94 -6.97
CA GLN A 133 -25.70 -13.80 -7.45
C GLN A 133 -24.81 -12.62 -7.88
N ILE A 134 -23.82 -12.26 -7.09
CA ILE A 134 -22.85 -11.19 -7.45
C ILE A 134 -22.13 -11.57 -8.75
N PHE A 135 -21.76 -12.86 -8.93
CA PHE A 135 -21.14 -13.34 -10.15
C PHE A 135 -22.04 -13.12 -11.38
N VAL A 136 -23.34 -13.48 -11.30
CA VAL A 136 -24.31 -13.26 -12.38
C VAL A 136 -24.49 -11.78 -12.68
N ASP A 137 -24.63 -10.97 -11.62
CA ASP A 137 -24.85 -9.52 -11.77
C ASP A 137 -23.68 -8.84 -12.46
N ILE A 138 -22.46 -9.19 -12.09
CA ILE A 138 -21.24 -8.66 -12.73
C ILE A 138 -21.15 -9.14 -14.17
N ARG A 139 -21.38 -10.42 -14.41
CA ARG A 139 -21.37 -10.99 -15.77
C ARG A 139 -22.37 -10.28 -16.68
N ASN A 140 -23.58 -10.01 -16.19
CA ASN A 140 -24.60 -9.29 -16.95
C ASN A 140 -24.23 -7.82 -17.19
N LYS A 141 -23.66 -7.15 -16.20
CA LYS A 141 -23.14 -5.79 -16.34
C LYS A 141 -22.01 -5.71 -17.39
N LEU A 142 -21.11 -6.69 -17.42
CA LEU A 142 -20.03 -6.77 -18.40
C LEU A 142 -20.55 -7.04 -19.84
N ALA A 143 -21.62 -7.81 -19.96
CA ALA A 143 -22.28 -8.04 -21.26
C ALA A 143 -23.02 -6.80 -21.80
N HIS A 144 -23.36 -5.84 -20.93
CA HIS A 144 -24.11 -4.63 -21.28
C HIS A 144 -23.40 -3.36 -20.74
N PRO A 145 -22.18 -3.04 -21.19
CA PRO A 145 -21.34 -2.04 -20.58
C PRO A 145 -21.89 -0.59 -20.68
N ALA A 146 -22.83 -0.35 -21.60
CA ALA A 146 -23.39 1.00 -21.79
C ALA A 146 -24.33 1.44 -20.67
N SER A 147 -24.89 0.51 -19.87
CA SER A 147 -25.98 0.79 -18.91
C SER A 147 -25.60 0.59 -17.44
N SER A 148 -24.42 0.06 -17.13
CA SER A 148 -24.11 -0.31 -15.74
C SER A 148 -22.61 -0.19 -15.40
N ARG A 149 -22.35 0.27 -14.19
CA ARG A 149 -20.99 0.39 -13.64
C ARG A 149 -20.76 -0.71 -12.60
N ILE A 150 -19.56 -1.26 -12.57
CA ILE A 150 -19.14 -2.29 -11.60
C ILE A 150 -18.32 -1.60 -10.51
N SER A 151 -18.67 -1.84 -9.25
CA SER A 151 -17.91 -1.35 -8.12
C SER A 151 -16.63 -2.19 -7.91
N ASN A 152 -15.59 -1.58 -7.37
CA ASN A 152 -14.37 -2.31 -6.99
C ASN A 152 -14.64 -3.38 -5.92
N GLU A 153 -15.58 -3.14 -5.02
CA GLU A 153 -16.00 -4.08 -3.97
C GLU A 153 -16.63 -5.33 -4.58
N ASP A 154 -17.62 -5.15 -5.48
CA ASP A 154 -18.26 -6.29 -6.18
C ASP A 154 -17.22 -7.09 -6.96
N ALA A 155 -16.31 -6.41 -7.66
CA ALA A 155 -15.25 -7.07 -8.42
C ALA A 155 -14.33 -7.91 -7.51
N ARG A 156 -13.86 -7.34 -6.40
CA ARG A 156 -13.03 -8.07 -5.42
C ARG A 156 -13.77 -9.27 -4.83
N THR A 157 -15.03 -9.09 -4.49
CA THR A 157 -15.89 -10.14 -3.94
C THR A 157 -15.99 -11.33 -4.89
N VAL A 158 -16.23 -11.07 -6.17
CA VAL A 158 -16.33 -12.12 -7.18
C VAL A 158 -14.97 -12.78 -7.45
N LEU A 159 -13.90 -12.02 -7.48
CA LEU A 159 -12.55 -12.59 -7.69
C LEU A 159 -12.14 -13.49 -6.53
N THR A 160 -12.44 -13.13 -5.29
CA THR A 160 -12.19 -13.97 -4.11
C THR A 160 -12.98 -15.29 -4.20
N PHE A 161 -14.24 -15.24 -4.68
CA PHE A 161 -15.03 -16.44 -4.92
C PHE A 161 -14.40 -17.31 -6.01
N ILE A 162 -13.99 -16.71 -7.14
CA ILE A 162 -13.34 -17.44 -8.25
C ILE A 162 -12.03 -18.09 -7.77
N GLU A 163 -11.18 -17.37 -7.05
CA GLU A 163 -9.94 -17.94 -6.51
C GLU A 163 -10.20 -19.11 -5.56
N GLY A 164 -11.20 -19.00 -4.69
CA GLY A 164 -11.61 -20.10 -3.80
C GLY A 164 -12.06 -21.33 -4.58
N ALA A 165 -12.88 -21.14 -5.61
CA ALA A 165 -13.35 -22.23 -6.48
C ALA A 165 -12.19 -22.87 -7.28
N LEU A 166 -11.28 -22.07 -7.85
CA LEU A 166 -10.12 -22.55 -8.60
C LEU A 166 -9.16 -23.43 -7.77
N ARG A 167 -9.07 -23.21 -6.46
CA ARG A 167 -8.25 -24.07 -5.59
C ARG A 167 -8.78 -25.49 -5.48
N ASN A 168 -10.08 -25.64 -5.57
CA ASN A 168 -10.78 -26.89 -5.27
C ASN A 168 -11.22 -27.65 -6.53
N ILE A 169 -11.70 -26.96 -7.57
CA ILE A 169 -12.17 -27.58 -8.80
C ILE A 169 -11.00 -28.18 -9.59
N SER A 170 -11.18 -29.38 -10.15
CA SER A 170 -10.15 -30.06 -10.94
C SER A 170 -9.83 -29.32 -12.25
N ASP A 171 -8.58 -29.43 -12.72
CA ASP A 171 -8.11 -28.78 -13.95
C ASP A 171 -8.80 -29.26 -15.21
N ASP A 172 -9.29 -30.49 -15.21
CA ASP A 172 -9.89 -31.12 -16.37
C ASP A 172 -11.21 -30.49 -16.83
N VAL A 173 -11.81 -29.61 -16.01
CA VAL A 173 -13.00 -28.83 -16.40
C VAL A 173 -12.66 -27.49 -17.08
N PHE A 174 -11.38 -27.09 -17.08
CA PHE A 174 -10.90 -25.86 -17.70
C PHE A 174 -10.17 -26.12 -19.02
N TRP A 175 -10.84 -26.83 -19.93
CA TRP A 175 -10.26 -27.20 -21.23
C TRP A 175 -10.02 -25.99 -22.16
N TYR A 176 -10.77 -24.90 -21.98
CA TYR A 176 -10.68 -23.69 -22.78
C TYR A 176 -9.48 -22.83 -22.38
N VAL A 177 -9.27 -22.71 -21.10
CA VAL A 177 -8.18 -21.95 -20.50
C VAL A 177 -7.69 -22.67 -19.24
N LYS A 178 -6.39 -22.63 -18.99
CA LYS A 178 -5.83 -23.25 -17.76
C LYS A 178 -6.18 -22.44 -16.53
N LYS A 179 -6.36 -23.11 -15.38
CA LYS A 179 -6.59 -22.42 -14.10
C LYS A 179 -5.51 -21.38 -13.77
N GLU A 180 -4.25 -21.70 -14.07
CA GLU A 180 -3.13 -20.77 -13.83
C GLU A 180 -3.23 -19.50 -14.68
N ASP A 181 -3.79 -19.58 -15.89
CA ASP A 181 -4.02 -18.40 -16.73
C ASP A 181 -5.08 -17.48 -16.11
N ILE A 182 -6.15 -18.06 -15.54
CA ILE A 182 -7.18 -17.28 -14.82
C ILE A 182 -6.55 -16.62 -13.57
N LYS A 183 -5.74 -17.34 -12.78
CA LYS A 183 -5.05 -16.78 -11.61
C LYS A 183 -4.12 -15.64 -12.00
N ASN A 184 -3.32 -15.81 -13.04
CA ASN A 184 -2.43 -14.77 -13.55
C ASN A 184 -3.22 -13.54 -14.02
N ASN A 185 -4.36 -13.73 -14.66
CA ASN A 185 -5.25 -12.64 -15.05
C ASN A 185 -5.86 -11.93 -13.83
N ILE A 186 -6.18 -12.65 -12.75
CA ILE A 186 -6.64 -12.04 -11.49
C ILE A 186 -5.54 -11.17 -10.88
N VAL A 187 -4.32 -11.66 -10.80
CA VAL A 187 -3.17 -10.87 -10.30
C VAL A 187 -2.95 -9.63 -11.16
N SER A 188 -2.98 -9.78 -12.49
CA SER A 188 -2.87 -8.65 -13.42
C SER A 188 -4.00 -7.64 -13.25
N PHE A 189 -5.24 -8.10 -13.06
CA PHE A 189 -6.40 -7.24 -12.79
C PHE A 189 -6.23 -6.48 -11.48
N LEU A 190 -5.85 -7.15 -10.39
CA LEU A 190 -5.67 -6.51 -9.08
C LEU A 190 -4.60 -5.44 -9.13
N ASN A 191 -3.49 -5.68 -9.83
CA ASN A 191 -2.45 -4.69 -10.06
C ASN A 191 -2.97 -3.49 -10.87
N THR A 192 -3.73 -3.72 -11.94
CA THR A 192 -4.32 -2.65 -12.76
C THR A 192 -5.35 -1.84 -11.96
N ALA A 193 -6.26 -2.52 -11.28
CA ALA A 193 -7.29 -1.87 -10.47
C ALA A 193 -6.71 -1.06 -9.30
N THR A 194 -5.61 -1.54 -8.71
CA THR A 194 -4.88 -0.81 -7.68
C THR A 194 -4.24 0.45 -8.25
N ASN A 195 -3.58 0.35 -9.41
CA ASN A 195 -2.99 1.51 -10.08
C ASN A 195 -4.04 2.54 -10.52
N ASP A 196 -5.23 2.11 -10.92
CA ASP A 196 -6.34 3.00 -11.29
C ASP A 196 -6.92 3.75 -10.06
N ILE A 197 -6.75 3.21 -8.85
CA ILE A 197 -7.19 3.84 -7.60
C ILE A 197 -6.14 4.79 -7.04
N LEU A 198 -4.86 4.45 -7.27
CA LEU A 198 -3.76 5.25 -6.77
C LEU A 198 -3.72 6.62 -7.45
N PRO A 199 -3.42 7.66 -6.68
CA PRO A 199 -3.16 8.99 -7.22
C PRO A 199 -1.91 8.98 -8.12
N ILE A 200 -1.75 10.02 -8.93
CA ILE A 200 -0.47 10.28 -9.62
C ILE A 200 0.64 10.28 -8.59
N ASN A 201 1.70 9.52 -8.82
CA ASN A 201 2.77 9.34 -7.85
C ASN A 201 4.11 9.02 -8.54
N ASN A 202 5.18 9.16 -7.78
CA ASN A 202 6.54 8.79 -8.17
C ASN A 202 7.17 7.80 -7.17
N PHE A 203 6.37 6.92 -6.58
CA PHE A 203 6.82 6.00 -5.51
C PHE A 203 7.93 5.04 -5.95
N ASN A 204 8.00 4.70 -7.23
CA ASN A 204 9.06 3.86 -7.77
C ASN A 204 10.45 4.52 -7.69
N GLU A 205 10.52 5.82 -7.47
CA GLU A 205 11.76 6.58 -7.36
C GLU A 205 12.18 6.79 -5.90
N ILE A 206 11.35 6.39 -4.94
CA ILE A 206 11.64 6.53 -3.51
C ILE A 206 12.60 5.42 -3.09
N SER A 207 13.80 5.80 -2.65
CA SER A 207 14.73 4.87 -2.04
C SER A 207 14.38 4.65 -0.57
N VAL A 208 13.93 3.46 -0.22
CA VAL A 208 13.59 3.09 1.15
C VAL A 208 14.84 2.54 1.84
N SER A 209 15.32 3.24 2.87
CA SER A 209 16.52 2.84 3.65
C SER A 209 16.20 1.99 4.88
N HIS A 210 14.92 1.74 5.18
CA HIS A 210 14.47 0.98 6.35
C HIS A 210 13.38 -0.01 5.96
N LYS A 211 13.30 -1.15 6.66
CA LYS A 211 12.26 -2.17 6.44
C LYS A 211 10.95 -1.79 7.13
N GLN A 212 11.03 -1.17 8.30
CA GLN A 212 9.89 -0.82 9.13
C GLN A 212 10.24 0.37 9.99
N LEU A 213 9.31 1.30 10.16
CA LEU A 213 9.38 2.36 11.16
C LEU A 213 9.00 1.78 12.52
N VAL A 214 9.73 2.20 13.57
CA VAL A 214 9.57 1.66 14.92
C VAL A 214 9.36 2.80 15.91
N CYS A 215 8.40 2.64 16.82
CA CYS A 215 8.12 3.58 17.93
C CYS A 215 7.87 5.04 17.48
N ARG A 216 7.07 5.22 16.39
CA ARG A 216 6.68 6.54 15.84
C ARG A 216 5.18 6.64 15.52
N GLU A 217 4.38 5.79 16.14
CA GLU A 217 2.93 5.71 15.90
C GLU A 217 2.23 7.02 16.31
N ALA A 218 2.70 7.68 17.37
CA ALA A 218 2.14 8.95 17.84
C ALA A 218 2.38 10.08 16.83
N GLU A 219 3.59 10.16 16.26
CA GLU A 219 3.93 11.16 15.25
C GLU A 219 3.18 10.92 13.95
N ILE A 220 3.02 9.66 13.51
CA ILE A 220 2.20 9.31 12.35
C ILE A 220 0.73 9.70 12.58
N ALA A 221 0.17 9.39 13.74
CA ALA A 221 -1.20 9.79 14.09
C ALA A 221 -1.38 11.31 14.07
N GLN A 222 -0.42 12.06 14.61
CA GLN A 222 -0.43 13.53 14.59
C GLN A 222 -0.35 14.08 13.16
N LEU A 223 0.49 13.52 12.30
CA LEU A 223 0.58 13.92 10.89
C LEU A 223 -0.72 13.61 10.13
N ASN A 224 -1.34 12.46 10.38
CA ASN A 224 -2.64 12.13 9.82
C ASN A 224 -3.73 13.12 10.26
N GLU A 225 -3.76 13.51 11.55
CA GLU A 225 -4.68 14.54 12.03
C GLU A 225 -4.44 15.90 11.35
N MET A 226 -3.19 16.29 11.13
CA MET A 226 -2.84 17.52 10.42
C MET A 226 -3.31 17.50 8.96
N LEU A 227 -3.16 16.36 8.28
CA LEU A 227 -3.51 16.20 6.85
C LEU A 227 -5.01 16.07 6.62
N PHE A 228 -5.67 15.22 7.41
CA PHE A 228 -7.04 14.79 7.14
C PHE A 228 -8.06 15.37 8.13
N GLY A 229 -7.59 15.99 9.20
CA GLY A 229 -8.42 16.47 10.29
C GLY A 229 -8.79 15.36 11.27
N ARG A 230 -9.44 15.72 12.37
CA ARG A 230 -9.84 14.79 13.42
C ARG A 230 -11.23 14.26 13.16
N VAL A 231 -11.38 12.94 13.14
CA VAL A 231 -12.68 12.29 12.97
C VAL A 231 -13.66 12.74 14.09
N GLY A 232 -14.85 13.21 13.70
CA GLY A 232 -15.88 13.66 14.64
C GLY A 232 -15.82 15.15 15.05
N TYR A 233 -14.82 15.90 14.57
CA TYR A 233 -14.69 17.34 14.85
C TYR A 233 -14.82 18.16 13.57
N ALA A 234 -16.02 18.61 13.24
CA ALA A 234 -16.31 19.38 12.02
C ALA A 234 -15.52 20.70 11.87
N HIS A 235 -14.93 21.19 12.95
CA HIS A 235 -14.15 22.44 12.98
C HIS A 235 -12.63 22.26 12.97
N TYR A 236 -12.13 21.03 12.88
CA TYR A 236 -10.69 20.81 12.83
C TYR A 236 -10.14 21.18 11.44
N ARG A 237 -9.47 22.30 11.38
CA ARG A 237 -8.94 22.85 10.12
C ARG A 237 -7.75 22.02 9.68
N ARG A 238 -7.76 21.50 8.46
CA ARG A 238 -6.64 20.82 7.84
C ARG A 238 -5.51 21.81 7.60
N SER A 239 -4.28 21.38 7.84
CA SER A 239 -3.11 22.19 7.51
C SER A 239 -2.84 22.12 6.02
N ARG A 240 -2.58 23.26 5.37
CA ARG A 240 -2.15 23.30 3.96
C ARG A 240 -0.65 23.05 3.86
N SER A 241 0.11 23.56 4.80
CA SER A 241 1.55 23.39 4.86
C SER A 241 1.98 22.90 6.23
N MET A 242 2.92 21.96 6.26
CA MET A 242 3.46 21.43 7.49
C MET A 242 4.96 21.13 7.35
N VAL A 243 5.68 21.22 8.45
CA VAL A 243 7.08 20.86 8.53
C VAL A 243 7.34 19.83 9.62
N ILE A 244 8.09 18.82 9.27
CA ILE A 244 8.72 17.88 10.21
C ILE A 244 10.16 18.34 10.35
N TYR A 245 10.53 18.85 11.53
CA TYR A 245 11.86 19.39 11.73
C TYR A 245 12.57 18.75 12.92
N GLY A 246 13.89 18.85 12.94
CA GLY A 246 14.75 18.26 13.96
C GLY A 246 16.11 17.89 13.38
N TYR A 247 17.03 17.49 14.23
CA TYR A 247 18.41 17.20 13.84
C TYR A 247 18.53 16.10 12.77
N GLY A 248 19.70 16.01 12.13
CA GLY A 248 20.03 14.93 11.20
C GLY A 248 19.98 13.57 11.91
N GLY A 249 19.55 12.53 11.20
CA GLY A 249 19.54 11.17 11.73
C GLY A 249 18.38 10.80 12.65
N LEU A 250 17.39 11.66 12.87
CA LEU A 250 16.22 11.38 13.72
C LEU A 250 15.11 10.55 13.00
N GLY A 251 15.26 10.30 11.70
CA GLY A 251 14.29 9.50 10.94
C GLY A 251 13.17 10.31 10.27
N LYS A 252 13.32 11.62 10.04
CA LYS A 252 12.30 12.46 9.36
C LYS A 252 11.84 11.90 8.02
N THR A 253 12.79 11.56 7.15
CA THR A 253 12.50 10.95 5.85
C THR A 253 11.81 9.59 6.00
N ALA A 254 12.24 8.75 6.96
CA ALA A 254 11.63 7.46 7.24
C ALA A 254 10.17 7.63 7.72
N LEU A 255 9.92 8.61 8.58
CA LEU A 255 8.57 8.93 9.07
C LEU A 255 7.63 9.33 7.94
N VAL A 256 8.11 10.15 7.00
CA VAL A 256 7.31 10.58 5.84
C VAL A 256 7.03 9.42 4.89
N ILE A 257 8.01 8.55 4.65
CA ILE A 257 7.82 7.36 3.81
C ILE A 257 6.77 6.43 4.43
N GLU A 258 6.80 6.22 5.74
CA GLU A 258 5.79 5.41 6.43
C GLU A 258 4.41 6.05 6.39
N LEU A 259 4.32 7.37 6.56
CA LEU A 259 3.08 8.11 6.35
C LEU A 259 2.50 7.90 4.94
N ILE A 260 3.35 7.94 3.90
CA ILE A 260 2.93 7.64 2.52
C ILE A 260 2.38 6.21 2.43
N ASN A 261 3.08 5.23 3.01
CA ASN A 261 2.65 3.83 3.00
C ASN A 261 1.28 3.66 3.67
N GLU A 262 1.05 4.32 4.80
CA GLU A 262 -0.24 4.30 5.49
C GLU A 262 -1.35 4.97 4.67
N ILE A 263 -1.07 6.13 4.05
CA ILE A 263 -2.01 6.81 3.16
C ILE A 263 -2.35 5.92 1.96
N ILE A 264 -1.38 5.28 1.32
CA ILE A 264 -1.60 4.35 0.21
C ILE A 264 -2.47 3.18 0.63
N LYS A 265 -2.16 2.57 1.78
CA LYS A 265 -2.96 1.49 2.34
C LYS A 265 -4.41 1.93 2.55
N ASN A 266 -4.63 3.07 3.17
CA ASN A 266 -5.96 3.63 3.39
C ASN A 266 -6.68 3.95 2.05
N ILE A 267 -5.97 4.44 1.04
CA ILE A 267 -6.52 4.66 -0.32
C ILE A 267 -7.00 3.35 -0.93
N ILE A 268 -6.20 2.28 -0.82
CA ILE A 268 -6.55 0.97 -1.36
C ILE A 268 -7.75 0.38 -0.61
N ASP A 269 -7.75 0.45 0.73
CA ASP A 269 -8.80 -0.12 1.59
C ASP A 269 -10.12 0.63 1.46
N SER A 270 -10.10 1.97 1.32
CA SER A 270 -11.29 2.84 1.22
C SER A 270 -11.68 3.22 -0.21
N ASN A 271 -11.05 2.66 -1.25
CA ASN A 271 -11.22 3.09 -2.65
C ASN A 271 -11.01 4.59 -2.87
N ASN A 272 -10.05 5.18 -2.17
CA ASN A 272 -9.73 6.60 -2.25
C ASN A 272 -10.93 7.53 -1.91
N ASP A 273 -11.65 7.22 -0.84
CA ASP A 273 -12.75 8.09 -0.36
C ASP A 273 -12.27 9.51 -0.03
N VAL A 274 -10.97 9.66 0.26
CA VAL A 274 -10.33 10.96 0.51
C VAL A 274 -10.22 11.79 -0.78
N GLY A 275 -10.28 11.15 -1.96
CA GLY A 275 -10.25 11.81 -3.27
C GLY A 275 -8.91 12.44 -3.61
N LEU A 276 -7.79 11.83 -3.19
CA LEU A 276 -6.46 12.28 -3.57
C LEU A 276 -6.21 11.97 -5.05
N GLU A 277 -5.80 12.98 -5.82
CA GLU A 277 -5.49 12.86 -7.24
C GLU A 277 -3.98 12.76 -7.50
N TYR A 278 -3.14 13.27 -6.58
CA TYR A 278 -1.69 13.09 -6.64
C TYR A 278 -1.06 13.04 -5.24
N ILE A 279 0.06 12.29 -5.14
CA ILE A 279 1.00 12.27 -4.01
C ILE A 279 2.39 12.22 -4.62
N LEU A 280 3.17 13.29 -4.44
CA LEU A 280 4.52 13.39 -4.99
C LEU A 280 5.53 13.52 -3.86
N PHE A 281 6.61 12.75 -3.92
CA PHE A 281 7.75 12.82 -3.01
C PHE A 281 8.99 13.25 -3.77
N LEU A 282 9.59 14.38 -3.39
CA LEU A 282 10.78 14.93 -4.01
C LEU A 282 11.82 15.23 -2.94
N SER A 283 13.04 14.73 -3.11
CA SER A 283 14.12 14.92 -2.15
C SER A 283 15.26 15.74 -2.72
N ALA A 284 15.69 16.76 -1.95
CA ALA A 284 16.89 17.52 -2.20
C ALA A 284 18.13 16.92 -1.53
N LYS A 285 18.02 15.72 -0.97
CA LYS A 285 19.08 15.02 -0.23
C LYS A 285 20.29 14.77 -1.13
N GLN A 286 21.47 15.17 -0.65
CA GLN A 286 22.73 15.06 -1.38
C GLN A 286 23.65 13.99 -0.80
N GLU A 287 23.54 13.70 0.47
CA GLU A 287 24.49 12.88 1.21
C GLU A 287 23.77 11.82 2.07
N GLN A 288 24.35 10.66 2.21
CA GLN A 288 23.89 9.59 3.10
C GLN A 288 25.05 9.07 3.93
N LEU A 289 24.85 8.94 5.24
CA LEU A 289 25.77 8.28 6.13
C LEU A 289 25.54 6.77 6.05
N SER A 290 26.63 6.01 5.88
CA SER A 290 26.63 4.54 5.88
C SER A 290 27.87 4.01 6.60
N THR A 291 27.89 2.72 6.88
CA THR A 291 29.09 2.02 7.36
C THR A 291 29.78 1.28 6.21
N THR A 292 31.09 1.18 6.27
CA THR A 292 31.88 0.39 5.32
C THR A 292 31.77 -1.08 5.72
N GLN A 293 31.34 -1.94 4.79
CA GLN A 293 31.11 -3.38 5.04
C GLN A 293 32.34 -4.14 5.58
N THR A 294 33.57 -3.64 5.31
CA THR A 294 34.82 -4.30 5.68
C THR A 294 35.43 -3.79 6.97
N THR A 295 35.22 -2.54 7.34
CA THR A 295 35.88 -1.91 8.50
C THR A 295 34.91 -1.37 9.54
N GLY A 296 33.60 -1.35 9.25
CA GLY A 296 32.58 -0.75 10.11
C GLY A 296 32.73 0.78 10.29
N GLU A 297 33.64 1.43 9.54
CA GLU A 297 33.86 2.86 9.63
C GLU A 297 32.71 3.65 8.99
N TYR A 298 32.37 4.77 9.59
CA TYR A 298 31.36 5.68 9.05
C TYR A 298 31.87 6.41 7.82
N LYS A 299 31.03 6.46 6.77
CA LYS A 299 31.34 7.12 5.51
C LYS A 299 30.13 7.91 5.00
N ILE A 300 30.37 9.12 4.51
CA ILE A 300 29.36 9.93 3.81
C ILE A 300 29.42 9.60 2.32
N ASN A 301 28.32 9.12 1.78
CA ASN A 301 28.16 8.85 0.35
C ASN A 301 27.29 9.92 -0.29
N ASN A 302 27.69 10.35 -1.49
CA ASN A 302 26.84 11.20 -2.32
C ASN A 302 25.75 10.38 -3.00
N ILE A 303 24.52 10.89 -3.00
CA ILE A 303 23.38 10.28 -3.68
C ILE A 303 22.81 11.26 -4.71
N ASN A 304 22.13 10.71 -5.72
CA ASN A 304 21.45 11.52 -6.72
C ASN A 304 20.23 12.21 -6.07
N LYS A 305 20.24 13.55 -6.11
CA LYS A 305 19.11 14.38 -5.68
C LYS A 305 18.09 14.51 -6.81
N GLN A 306 16.82 14.67 -6.46
CA GLN A 306 15.75 14.88 -7.46
C GLN A 306 15.60 16.37 -7.83
N PHE A 307 16.01 17.28 -6.95
CA PHE A 307 16.10 18.72 -7.24
C PHE A 307 17.18 19.38 -6.36
N SER A 308 17.71 20.49 -6.83
CA SER A 308 18.75 21.27 -6.15
C SER A 308 18.48 22.76 -6.12
N SER A 309 17.47 23.20 -6.84
CA SER A 309 17.03 24.58 -6.95
C SER A 309 15.51 24.65 -7.02
N TYR A 310 14.98 25.84 -6.76
CA TYR A 310 13.54 26.09 -6.92
C TYR A 310 13.07 25.86 -8.37
N SER A 311 13.89 26.22 -9.37
CA SER A 311 13.53 25.99 -10.78
C SER A 311 13.39 24.51 -11.10
N GLU A 312 14.37 23.69 -10.70
CA GLU A 312 14.33 22.24 -10.90
C GLU A 312 13.12 21.59 -10.19
N LEU A 313 12.76 22.07 -8.99
CA LEU A 313 11.58 21.62 -8.28
C LEU A 313 10.30 21.89 -9.09
N ILE A 314 10.14 23.12 -9.63
CA ILE A 314 8.96 23.48 -10.41
C ILE A 314 8.88 22.66 -11.70
N ASP A 315 10.02 22.43 -12.38
CA ASP A 315 10.06 21.61 -13.59
C ASP A 315 9.73 20.14 -13.30
N ALA A 316 10.22 19.60 -12.18
CA ALA A 316 9.84 18.24 -11.73
C ALA A 316 8.34 18.13 -11.45
N LEU A 317 7.76 19.07 -10.70
CA LEU A 317 6.32 19.09 -10.41
C LEU A 317 5.49 19.17 -11.70
N LYS A 318 5.86 20.03 -12.66
CA LYS A 318 5.18 20.10 -13.96
C LYS A 318 5.24 18.79 -14.72
N SER A 319 6.40 18.14 -14.71
CA SER A 319 6.62 16.87 -15.40
C SER A 319 5.74 15.75 -14.82
N TYR A 320 5.74 15.56 -13.49
CA TYR A 320 4.93 14.50 -12.85
C TYR A 320 3.43 14.76 -12.99
N LEU A 321 2.99 16.00 -12.86
CA LEU A 321 1.58 16.38 -12.98
C LEU A 321 1.14 16.57 -14.45
N GLN A 322 2.06 16.51 -15.41
CA GLN A 322 1.79 16.73 -16.84
C GLN A 322 1.08 18.06 -17.12
N ILE A 323 1.52 19.12 -16.44
CA ILE A 323 1.00 20.48 -16.57
C ILE A 323 2.03 21.42 -17.23
N ASN A 324 1.58 22.39 -18.00
CA ASN A 324 2.46 23.37 -18.64
C ASN A 324 2.80 24.53 -17.71
N ASP A 325 1.85 24.96 -16.89
CA ASP A 325 2.02 26.01 -15.89
C ASP A 325 1.79 25.44 -14.48
N ILE A 326 2.65 25.82 -13.53
CA ILE A 326 2.52 25.36 -12.15
C ILE A 326 1.21 25.83 -11.48
N GLN A 327 0.61 26.93 -11.97
CA GLN A 327 -0.70 27.39 -11.50
C GLN A 327 -1.83 26.41 -11.85
N ASP A 328 -1.64 25.57 -12.87
CA ASP A 328 -2.57 24.51 -13.26
C ASP A 328 -2.72 23.43 -12.20
N ILE A 329 -1.91 23.43 -11.14
CA ILE A 329 -2.08 22.58 -9.97
C ILE A 329 -3.47 22.80 -9.32
N SER A 330 -4.04 23.98 -9.48
CA SER A 330 -5.39 24.31 -9.01
C SER A 330 -6.51 23.53 -9.71
N LYS A 331 -6.24 22.86 -10.84
CA LYS A 331 -7.19 22.01 -11.55
C LYS A 331 -7.44 20.69 -10.84
N TYR A 332 -6.48 20.27 -10.00
CA TYR A 332 -6.63 19.06 -9.16
C TYR A 332 -7.48 19.36 -7.92
N LYS A 333 -8.38 18.43 -7.60
CA LYS A 333 -9.29 18.59 -6.47
C LYS A 333 -8.58 18.42 -5.13
N ARG A 334 -7.59 17.54 -5.07
CA ARG A 334 -6.81 17.29 -3.87
C ARG A 334 -5.48 16.59 -4.18
N GLY A 335 -4.41 17.04 -3.54
CA GLY A 335 -3.11 16.39 -3.65
C GLY A 335 -2.17 16.72 -2.51
N ILE A 336 -1.12 15.91 -2.40
CA ILE A 336 -0.06 16.05 -1.41
C ILE A 336 1.29 16.14 -2.12
N ILE A 337 2.07 17.14 -1.79
CA ILE A 337 3.46 17.28 -2.21
C ILE A 337 4.35 17.16 -0.97
N ILE A 338 5.36 16.34 -1.05
CA ILE A 338 6.33 16.12 0.01
C ILE A 338 7.69 16.54 -0.50
N LEU A 339 8.33 17.48 0.21
CA LEU A 339 9.65 17.98 -0.11
C LEU A 339 10.59 17.64 1.03
N ASP A 340 11.53 16.74 0.76
CA ASP A 340 12.43 16.19 1.75
C ASP A 340 13.79 16.92 1.72
N ASN A 341 14.35 17.21 2.89
CA ASN A 341 15.66 17.86 3.10
C ASN A 341 15.81 19.28 2.50
N ILE A 342 14.79 20.12 2.66
CA ILE A 342 14.79 21.49 2.11
C ILE A 342 15.90 22.40 2.69
N GLU A 343 16.50 22.03 3.82
CA GLU A 343 17.65 22.74 4.38
C GLU A 343 18.88 22.76 3.47
N THR A 344 18.92 21.90 2.45
CA THR A 344 20.02 21.84 1.49
C THR A 344 19.90 22.86 0.36
N LEU A 345 18.75 23.51 0.23
CA LEU A 345 18.52 24.57 -0.75
C LEU A 345 19.29 25.84 -0.36
N SER A 346 19.62 26.66 -1.36
CA SER A 346 20.14 28.00 -1.12
C SER A 346 19.10 28.90 -0.42
N ASP A 347 19.54 29.90 0.31
CA ASP A 347 18.63 30.83 1.01
C ASP A 347 17.64 31.53 0.04
N ASP A 348 18.09 31.84 -1.19
CA ASP A 348 17.25 32.42 -2.25
C ASP A 348 16.21 31.45 -2.77
N ASP A 349 16.60 30.19 -3.05
CA ASP A 349 15.69 29.16 -3.51
C ASP A 349 14.68 28.80 -2.41
N LYS A 350 15.12 28.76 -1.16
CA LYS A 350 14.25 28.52 0.00
C LYS A 350 13.23 29.63 0.17
N ALA A 351 13.65 30.91 0.03
CA ALA A 351 12.73 32.04 0.06
C ALA A 351 11.67 31.97 -1.07
N LYS A 352 12.09 31.59 -2.30
CA LYS A 352 11.17 31.37 -3.41
C LYS A 352 10.21 30.21 -3.14
N LEU A 353 10.69 29.12 -2.56
CA LEU A 353 9.85 27.98 -2.16
C LEU A 353 8.80 28.40 -1.13
N MET A 354 9.20 29.13 -0.08
CA MET A 354 8.25 29.59 0.94
C MET A 354 7.21 30.58 0.39
N ALA A 355 7.61 31.43 -0.57
CA ALA A 355 6.67 32.28 -1.30
C ALA A 355 5.68 31.46 -2.14
N PHE A 356 6.16 30.43 -2.85
CA PHE A 356 5.34 29.52 -3.64
C PHE A 356 4.32 28.78 -2.80
N ILE A 357 4.72 28.24 -1.64
CA ILE A 357 3.81 27.55 -0.71
C ILE A 357 2.62 28.42 -0.32
N LYS A 358 2.83 29.72 -0.12
CA LYS A 358 1.76 30.67 0.20
C LYS A 358 0.77 30.89 -0.97
N THR A 359 1.16 30.60 -2.20
CA THR A 359 0.32 30.74 -3.41
C THR A 359 -0.43 29.47 -3.76
N LEU A 360 -0.11 28.34 -3.15
CA LEU A 360 -0.77 27.06 -3.42
C LEU A 360 -2.27 27.11 -3.07
N PRO A 361 -3.13 26.45 -3.87
CA PRO A 361 -4.55 26.36 -3.57
C PRO A 361 -4.79 25.48 -2.32
N ASP A 362 -5.92 25.68 -1.67
CA ASP A 362 -6.33 24.88 -0.49
C ASP A 362 -6.45 23.36 -0.78
N SER A 363 -6.56 23.01 -2.06
CA SER A 363 -6.59 21.62 -2.52
C SER A 363 -5.22 20.94 -2.54
N CYS A 364 -4.12 21.70 -2.47
CA CYS A 364 -2.75 21.20 -2.45
C CYS A 364 -2.18 21.31 -1.04
N GLN A 365 -1.87 20.16 -0.42
CA GLN A 365 -1.19 20.10 0.86
C GLN A 365 0.29 19.86 0.64
N ILE A 366 1.14 20.51 1.44
CA ILE A 366 2.59 20.35 1.34
C ILE A 366 3.19 19.91 2.70
N ILE A 367 4.06 18.92 2.64
CA ILE A 367 4.83 18.43 3.78
C ILE A 367 6.30 18.70 3.50
N LEU A 368 6.97 19.37 4.41
CA LEU A 368 8.39 19.65 4.35
C LEU A 368 9.13 18.82 5.39
N THR A 369 10.31 18.32 5.06
CA THR A 369 11.27 17.93 6.08
C THR A 369 12.45 18.89 6.09
N SER A 370 12.86 19.32 7.26
CA SER A 370 13.96 20.25 7.45
C SER A 370 14.74 19.94 8.73
N ARG A 371 15.96 20.40 8.83
CA ARG A 371 16.70 20.44 10.12
C ARG A 371 16.23 21.57 11.01
N GLU A 372 15.56 22.55 10.45
CA GLU A 372 15.13 23.77 11.09
C GLU A 372 13.62 23.92 11.02
N GLU A 373 13.12 24.72 11.95
CA GLU A 373 11.74 25.14 11.95
C GLU A 373 11.47 26.12 10.80
N GLU A 374 10.37 25.92 10.06
CA GLU A 374 9.95 26.76 8.95
C GLU A 374 8.62 27.47 9.26
N GLU A 375 8.37 28.60 8.57
CA GLU A 375 7.11 29.34 8.71
C GLU A 375 5.97 28.68 7.87
N VAL A 376 5.31 27.69 8.45
CA VAL A 376 4.20 26.94 7.88
C VAL A 376 3.04 26.83 8.87
N ASP A 377 1.87 26.32 8.39
CA ASP A 377 0.66 26.26 9.21
C ASP A 377 0.79 25.31 10.41
N SER A 378 1.48 24.18 10.25
CA SER A 378 1.66 23.18 11.31
C SER A 378 3.09 22.69 11.38
N LYS A 379 3.54 22.36 12.57
CA LYS A 379 4.92 21.99 12.86
C LYS A 379 4.97 20.74 13.72
N LEU A 380 5.79 19.78 13.33
CA LEU A 380 6.11 18.60 14.12
C LEU A 380 7.60 18.60 14.42
N HIS A 381 7.96 18.81 15.69
CA HIS A 381 9.34 18.67 16.14
C HIS A 381 9.63 17.20 16.41
N LEU A 382 10.45 16.55 15.55
CA LEU A 382 10.86 15.19 15.75
C LEU A 382 12.08 15.14 16.67
N GLN A 383 11.93 14.45 17.81
CA GLN A 383 12.97 14.28 18.81
C GLN A 383 13.60 12.88 18.74
N GLY A 384 14.78 12.73 19.34
CA GLY A 384 15.41 11.44 19.56
C GLY A 384 14.69 10.63 20.63
N PHE A 385 15.06 9.38 20.78
CA PHE A 385 14.61 8.51 21.87
C PHE A 385 15.49 8.70 23.11
N GLU A 386 15.46 9.93 23.67
CA GLU A 386 16.31 10.30 24.81
C GLU A 386 15.90 9.62 26.12
N GLU A 387 14.61 9.35 26.28
CA GLU A 387 14.10 8.56 27.41
C GLU A 387 14.54 7.10 27.27
N ILE A 388 15.17 6.58 28.32
CA ILE A 388 15.75 5.24 28.30
C ILE A 388 14.71 4.16 27.91
N GLU A 389 13.48 4.26 28.39
CA GLU A 389 12.42 3.30 28.08
C GLU A 389 12.05 3.33 26.58
N ASN A 390 11.92 4.50 25.99
CA ASN A 390 11.64 4.66 24.57
C ASN A 390 12.81 4.16 23.71
N GLY A 391 14.04 4.47 24.13
CA GLY A 391 15.25 3.98 23.49
C GLY A 391 15.38 2.45 23.56
N ARG A 392 15.07 1.84 24.72
CA ARG A 392 15.03 0.36 24.87
C ARG A 392 13.98 -0.26 23.95
N SER A 393 12.77 0.32 23.92
CA SER A 393 11.70 -0.14 23.05
C SER A 393 12.12 -0.11 21.59
N PHE A 394 12.73 1.00 21.14
CA PHE A 394 13.28 1.12 19.81
C PHE A 394 14.33 0.05 19.52
N ILE A 395 15.35 -0.09 20.36
CA ILE A 395 16.44 -1.05 20.18
C ILE A 395 15.89 -2.48 20.10
N LYS A 396 15.01 -2.87 21.04
CA LYS A 396 14.39 -4.18 21.07
C LYS A 396 13.65 -4.48 19.75
N HIS A 397 12.73 -3.60 19.35
CA HIS A 397 11.97 -3.79 18.10
C HIS A 397 12.89 -3.80 16.87
N TYR A 398 13.93 -2.99 16.86
CA TYR A 398 14.88 -2.96 15.76
C TYR A 398 15.64 -4.29 15.63
N ILE A 399 16.17 -4.82 16.75
CA ILE A 399 16.85 -6.12 16.81
C ILE A 399 15.92 -7.24 16.31
N GLU A 400 14.68 -7.28 16.81
CA GLU A 400 13.69 -8.30 16.42
C GLU A 400 13.31 -8.19 14.93
N SER A 401 13.02 -6.99 14.43
CA SER A 401 12.58 -6.77 13.05
C SER A 401 13.67 -7.08 12.02
N TYR A 402 14.91 -6.86 12.38
CA TYR A 402 16.06 -7.10 11.50
C TYR A 402 16.78 -8.42 11.81
N GLN A 403 16.29 -9.18 12.83
CA GLN A 403 16.86 -10.46 13.27
C GLN A 403 18.36 -10.36 13.56
N LEU A 404 18.76 -9.28 14.27
CA LEU A 404 20.15 -9.06 14.61
C LEU A 404 20.58 -10.03 15.72
N ASP A 405 21.76 -10.62 15.56
CA ASP A 405 22.39 -11.47 16.57
C ASP A 405 23.09 -10.57 17.64
N ILE A 406 22.30 -10.02 18.51
CA ILE A 406 22.75 -9.13 19.59
C ILE A 406 22.03 -9.55 20.87
N ASP A 407 22.79 -9.86 21.89
CA ASP A 407 22.23 -10.14 23.22
C ASP A 407 21.75 -8.82 23.84
N TYR A 408 20.44 -8.76 24.14
CA TYR A 408 19.82 -7.55 24.68
C TYR A 408 20.07 -7.49 26.20
N THR A 409 21.09 -6.72 26.60
CA THR A 409 21.46 -6.50 27.99
C THR A 409 21.20 -5.06 28.44
N GLN A 410 21.23 -4.79 29.76
CA GLN A 410 21.13 -3.44 30.32
C GLN A 410 22.26 -2.50 29.85
N GLU A 411 23.38 -3.04 29.35
CA GLU A 411 24.51 -2.29 28.84
C GLU A 411 24.16 -1.43 27.63
N LEU A 412 23.11 -1.76 26.86
CA LEU A 412 22.63 -0.95 25.75
C LEU A 412 22.00 0.40 26.17
N ASP A 413 21.69 0.58 27.46
CA ASP A 413 21.24 1.87 27.99
C ASP A 413 22.31 2.95 27.87
N GLU A 414 23.58 2.56 28.02
CA GLU A 414 24.70 3.48 27.81
C GLU A 414 24.77 3.95 26.35
N LEU A 415 24.40 3.08 25.42
CA LEU A 415 24.33 3.43 24.00
C LEU A 415 23.23 4.48 23.72
N ILE A 416 22.05 4.35 24.37
CA ILE A 416 20.98 5.35 24.26
C ILE A 416 21.47 6.71 24.75
N THR A 417 22.12 6.71 25.92
CA THR A 417 22.66 7.93 26.51
C THR A 417 23.78 8.54 25.64
N ALA A 418 24.73 7.74 25.19
CA ALA A 418 25.86 8.19 24.36
C ALA A 418 25.39 8.71 22.98
N SER A 419 24.35 8.09 22.37
CA SER A 419 23.78 8.53 21.11
C SER A 419 22.79 9.69 21.25
N LYS A 420 22.41 10.06 22.49
CA LYS A 420 21.31 11.00 22.80
C LYS A 420 20.01 10.60 22.11
N GLY A 421 19.75 9.31 22.04
CA GLY A 421 18.56 8.74 21.37
C GLY A 421 18.49 9.00 19.87
N ASN A 422 19.57 9.40 19.22
CA ASN A 422 19.59 9.63 17.78
C ASN A 422 19.46 8.28 17.04
N THR A 423 18.38 8.12 16.30
CA THR A 423 18.02 6.85 15.67
C THR A 423 19.07 6.34 14.67
N LEU A 424 19.69 7.23 13.91
CA LEU A 424 20.76 6.83 12.97
C LEU A 424 21.98 6.29 13.70
N ILE A 425 22.41 6.97 14.78
CA ILE A 425 23.55 6.53 15.58
C ILE A 425 23.24 5.18 16.25
N LEU A 426 22.03 5.04 16.81
CA LEU A 426 21.59 3.77 17.39
C LEU A 426 21.63 2.63 16.35
N VAL A 427 21.01 2.83 15.18
CA VAL A 427 20.99 1.84 14.10
C VAL A 427 22.39 1.45 13.66
N LEU A 428 23.25 2.42 13.38
CA LEU A 428 24.63 2.14 12.94
C LEU A 428 25.44 1.41 14.02
N SER A 429 25.24 1.77 15.30
CA SER A 429 25.89 1.07 16.41
C SER A 429 25.39 -0.36 16.57
N LEU A 430 24.09 -0.61 16.44
CA LEU A 430 23.52 -1.96 16.46
C LEU A 430 24.02 -2.80 15.29
N MET A 431 24.13 -2.24 14.09
CA MET A 431 24.71 -2.96 12.96
C MET A 431 26.18 -3.36 13.20
N ARG A 432 26.99 -2.47 13.78
CA ARG A 432 28.37 -2.78 14.16
C ARG A 432 28.45 -3.87 15.24
N LEU A 433 27.57 -3.85 16.22
CA LEU A 433 27.48 -4.93 17.24
C LEU A 433 27.13 -6.27 16.58
N HIS A 434 26.17 -6.29 15.68
CA HIS A 434 25.79 -7.49 14.93
C HIS A 434 26.95 -8.05 14.09
N GLU A 435 27.79 -7.19 13.53
CA GLU A 435 28.99 -7.56 12.77
C GLU A 435 30.18 -7.99 13.68
N GLY A 436 29.97 -8.05 14.99
CA GLY A 436 30.97 -8.52 15.97
C GLY A 436 31.82 -7.41 16.60
N GLY A 437 31.43 -6.15 16.43
CA GLY A 437 32.05 -5.00 17.10
C GLY A 437 31.84 -5.02 18.62
N SER A 438 32.78 -4.45 19.38
CA SER A 438 32.70 -4.35 20.84
C SER A 438 31.84 -3.12 21.26
N LEU A 439 30.87 -3.33 22.17
CA LEU A 439 30.10 -2.20 22.74
C LEU A 439 31.00 -1.18 23.43
N ALA A 440 32.01 -1.65 24.16
CA ALA A 440 32.96 -0.78 24.85
C ALA A 440 33.74 0.12 23.87
N GLU A 441 34.14 -0.40 22.71
CA GLU A 441 34.80 0.40 21.66
C GLU A 441 33.84 1.43 21.07
N ILE A 442 32.61 1.05 20.76
CA ILE A 442 31.59 1.94 20.22
C ILE A 442 31.30 3.08 21.22
N LEU A 443 31.10 2.75 22.49
CA LEU A 443 30.87 3.74 23.56
C LEU A 443 32.08 4.67 23.75
N ALA A 444 33.29 4.10 23.72
CA ALA A 444 34.52 4.89 23.82
C ALA A 444 34.64 5.88 22.65
N GLU A 445 34.31 5.44 21.43
CA GLU A 445 34.27 6.30 20.26
C GLU A 445 33.21 7.41 20.37
N LEU A 446 31.97 7.09 20.76
CA LEU A 446 30.89 8.06 20.89
C LEU A 446 31.15 9.08 22.01
N ASN A 447 31.80 8.69 23.09
CA ASN A 447 32.17 9.55 24.20
C ASN A 447 33.48 10.31 23.98
N SER A 448 34.25 9.94 22.94
CA SER A 448 35.52 10.58 22.63
C SER A 448 35.30 11.82 21.77
N THR A 449 35.68 13.00 22.31
CA THR A 449 35.62 14.27 21.60
C THR A 449 36.65 14.41 20.48
N SER A 450 37.61 13.49 20.37
CA SER A 450 38.71 13.52 19.42
C SER A 450 38.64 12.38 18.38
N SER A 451 37.59 11.55 18.41
CA SER A 451 37.50 10.45 17.45
C SER A 451 37.08 10.95 16.07
N ALA A 452 37.68 10.41 15.01
CA ALA A 452 37.31 10.68 13.64
C ALA A 452 35.83 10.34 13.35
N THR A 453 35.32 9.30 14.02
CA THR A 453 33.93 8.85 13.94
C THR A 453 32.95 9.94 14.43
N VAL A 454 33.21 10.53 15.60
CA VAL A 454 32.38 11.61 16.14
C VAL A 454 32.42 12.84 15.23
N ALA A 455 33.59 13.16 14.68
CA ALA A 455 33.72 14.27 13.73
C ALA A 455 32.88 14.04 12.45
N ILE A 456 32.89 12.84 11.87
CA ILE A 456 32.11 12.48 10.68
C ILE A 456 30.60 12.51 10.99
N VAL A 457 30.18 11.95 12.11
CA VAL A 457 28.78 11.95 12.53
C VAL A 457 28.29 13.37 12.82
N ALA A 458 29.10 14.17 13.53
CA ALA A 458 28.80 15.56 13.82
C ALA A 458 28.75 16.41 12.54
N ASP A 459 29.68 16.21 11.62
CA ASP A 459 29.66 16.89 10.32
C ASP A 459 28.37 16.54 9.55
N PHE A 460 28.04 15.28 9.44
CA PHE A 460 26.80 14.84 8.78
C PHE A 460 25.53 15.41 9.43
N MET A 461 25.47 15.44 10.77
CA MET A 461 24.27 15.90 11.50
C MET A 461 24.12 17.41 11.50
N TYR A 462 25.22 18.17 11.62
CA TYR A 462 25.18 19.58 11.95
C TYR A 462 25.82 20.50 10.89
N LYS A 463 26.41 19.95 9.81
CA LYS A 463 27.14 20.70 8.77
C LYS A 463 26.41 21.96 8.30
N ASN A 464 25.15 21.82 7.90
CA ASN A 464 24.37 22.92 7.35
C ASN A 464 24.09 23.99 8.39
N THR A 465 23.88 23.61 9.66
CA THR A 465 23.69 24.54 10.78
C THR A 465 24.99 25.31 11.05
N PHE A 466 26.11 24.61 11.08
CA PHE A 466 27.42 25.27 11.27
C PHE A 466 27.80 26.18 10.11
N ASP A 467 27.59 25.77 8.88
CA ASP A 467 27.92 26.58 7.70
C ASP A 467 27.10 27.87 7.67
N ARG A 468 25.84 27.83 8.12
CA ARG A 468 25.01 29.04 8.22
C ARG A 468 25.47 29.96 9.33
N GLU A 469 25.75 29.44 10.52
CA GLU A 469 26.30 30.23 11.63
C GLU A 469 27.65 30.89 11.26
N ILE A 470 28.51 30.13 10.57
CA ILE A 470 29.78 30.64 10.05
C ILE A 470 29.56 31.80 9.07
N LYS A 471 28.61 31.64 8.10
CA LYS A 471 28.26 32.72 7.18
C LYS A 471 27.70 33.94 7.91
N GLY A 472 26.84 33.75 8.90
CA GLY A 472 26.27 34.81 9.74
C GLY A 472 27.33 35.56 10.54
N LEU A 473 28.34 34.85 11.09
CA LEU A 473 29.46 35.48 11.80
C LEU A 473 30.39 36.21 10.84
N THR A 474 30.68 35.63 9.68
CA THR A 474 31.54 36.26 8.67
C THR A 474 30.90 37.54 8.11
N SER A 475 29.57 37.54 7.89
CA SER A 475 28.84 38.74 7.45
C SER A 475 28.87 39.89 8.51
N LYS A 476 29.06 39.55 9.79
CA LYS A 476 29.24 40.50 10.89
C LYS A 476 30.71 40.91 11.15
N GLY A 477 31.62 40.46 10.26
CA GLY A 477 33.04 40.83 10.34
C GLY A 477 33.87 40.00 11.33
N TYR A 478 33.34 38.87 11.83
CA TYR A 478 34.08 37.97 12.70
C TYR A 478 34.87 36.92 11.91
N ASP A 479 36.07 36.54 12.35
CA ASP A 479 36.80 35.38 11.78
C ASP A 479 36.16 34.07 12.22
N ALA A 480 35.14 33.69 11.48
CA ALA A 480 34.34 32.50 11.77
C ALA A 480 35.17 31.22 11.74
N LYS A 481 36.24 31.13 10.89
CA LYS A 481 37.11 29.95 10.85
C LYS A 481 37.93 29.77 12.13
N LYS A 482 38.32 30.88 12.77
CA LYS A 482 39.02 30.87 14.06
C LYS A 482 38.05 30.46 15.18
N TYR A 483 36.82 30.90 15.15
CA TYR A 483 35.76 30.51 16.09
C TYR A 483 35.40 29.02 15.93
N TYR A 484 35.26 28.51 14.69
CA TYR A 484 34.99 27.13 14.38
C TYR A 484 36.12 26.18 14.86
N ARG A 485 37.39 26.59 14.69
CA ARG A 485 38.54 25.86 15.26
C ARG A 485 38.53 25.86 16.78
N GLN A 486 38.14 26.94 17.41
CA GLN A 486 37.98 27.02 18.87
C GLN A 486 36.82 26.18 19.39
N LEU A 487 35.71 26.12 18.69
CA LEU A 487 34.58 25.25 18.98
C LEU A 487 34.93 23.77 18.83
N HIS A 488 35.67 23.38 17.79
CA HIS A 488 36.21 22.05 17.66
C HIS A 488 37.28 21.69 18.71
N ILE A 489 37.98 22.67 19.24
CA ILE A 489 39.01 22.50 20.28
C ILE A 489 38.41 22.56 21.69
N THR A 490 37.36 23.31 21.94
CA THR A 490 36.70 23.45 23.25
C THR A 490 35.58 22.43 23.49
N LYS A 491 35.77 21.22 23.07
CA LYS A 491 35.37 19.94 23.70
C LYS A 491 34.02 19.83 24.42
N ASN A 492 33.01 20.57 24.07
CA ASN A 492 31.71 20.32 24.69
C ASN A 492 30.60 20.28 23.61
N LEU A 493 30.37 19.12 23.02
CA LEU A 493 29.10 18.79 22.34
C LEU A 493 27.89 19.10 23.23
N SER A 494 28.07 19.16 24.56
CA SER A 494 27.06 19.49 25.55
C SER A 494 26.63 20.97 25.56
N ILE A 495 27.37 21.90 24.92
CA ILE A 495 27.05 23.35 24.92
C ILE A 495 26.14 23.74 23.75
N TYR A 496 25.99 22.91 22.70
CA TYR A 496 25.21 23.20 21.49
C TYR A 496 23.94 22.40 21.31
N ILE A 497 23.50 21.70 22.36
CA ILE A 497 22.20 21.02 22.37
C ILE A 497 21.41 21.68 23.50
N PRO A 498 20.39 22.54 23.17
CA PRO A 498 19.49 23.07 24.18
C PRO A 498 18.70 21.97 24.86
#